data_b52f4f161dc5f9367239c0fb955c78a9
#
_entry.id   b52f4f161dc5f9367239c0fb955c78a9
#
_cell.length_a   1.000
_cell.length_b   1.000
_cell.length_c   1.000
_cell.angle_alpha   90.00
_cell.angle_beta   90.00
_cell.angle_gamma   90.00
#
_symmetry.space_group_name_H-M   'P 1'
#
loop_
_entity.id
_entity.type
_entity.pdbx_description
1 polymer ?
#
loop_
_entity_poly.entity_id
_entity_poly.type
_entity_poly.pdbx_seq_one_letter_code
_entity_poly.pdbx_strand_id
1 'polypeptide(L)'
;MQVNELFKQSNTILLDGGMGTMLQAAGLKLGARPEELNITDPALIEGIHAQYAAAGSRIVNANTFGASAHKLAGSAYTLEQIITAGIENCKRACAPYGALTALDVGPLGELLEPSGTLAFEDAVAEYARIVKAGEAAGADLIFFETYTDLYELKAALLAAKENTRLPILASMSFEAGGRTFTGCTVESFAATARGLGADAVGINCSLGPKEIFPMAKRLAEAVPGNFPVFVKPNAGLPRADGSGYDITPQLFALQMKPYRALHLFAAGGCCGTTPEFIKLLNGTFAGCTPGRPAHRMPSVLCTPVDTVTVDGITVVGERINPTGKKRFQQALREGDMNYVLEQAVSQAEAGAQILDVNVGAPGVDEPVLMEQVVKALQSVTSLPLQLDSSNVEALARGLRVYNGKPIVNSTNGEPEKLAAILPLCKKYGAAIVGLAIDEKGIQPKAADRVAIARRITEAALAAGIPREDIYIDCLTLTASAQQEDVLATVQALEACKKELGVRTVLGVSNISFGLPCRTYLNTTFLTMAMYAGLDLAIMNPSSEEMMAAVYAYNVLTNRDRQSTKYIARFADRVPASTALAQAAKAAPAASAAETELT
;
A
#
# COMPACT_ATOMS: atom_id res chain seq x y z
N MET A 1 -7.82 26.17 17.92
CA MET A 1 -7.18 26.08 16.56
C MET A 1 -8.16 25.33 15.68
N GLN A 2 -8.42 25.75 14.46
CA GLN A 2 -9.23 24.94 13.56
C GLN A 2 -8.38 23.79 12.99
N VAL A 3 -8.96 22.60 12.82
CA VAL A 3 -8.24 21.40 12.35
C VAL A 3 -7.59 21.62 10.98
N ASN A 4 -8.24 22.39 10.10
CA ASN A 4 -7.68 22.76 8.79
C ASN A 4 -6.40 23.62 8.86
N GLU A 5 -6.11 24.22 10.02
CA GLU A 5 -4.88 24.97 10.27
C GLU A 5 -3.77 24.07 10.84
N LEU A 6 -4.12 22.89 11.34
CA LEU A 6 -3.18 21.96 11.96
C LEU A 6 -2.05 21.59 10.99
N PHE A 7 -2.40 21.24 9.75
CA PHE A 7 -1.42 20.81 8.73
C PHE A 7 -0.67 21.99 8.08
N LYS A 8 -1.01 23.24 8.43
CA LYS A 8 -0.35 24.48 7.94
C LYS A 8 0.58 25.09 8.97
N GLN A 9 0.86 24.39 10.08
CA GLN A 9 1.74 24.89 11.13
C GLN A 9 3.15 25.13 10.60
N SER A 10 3.77 26.22 11.05
CA SER A 10 5.15 26.56 10.71
C SER A 10 6.19 25.81 11.54
N ASN A 11 5.78 25.11 12.59
CA ASN A 11 6.66 24.37 13.48
C ASN A 11 6.13 22.95 13.72
N THR A 12 7.05 22.00 13.96
CA THR A 12 6.70 20.66 14.45
C THR A 12 5.89 20.80 15.74
N ILE A 13 4.70 20.20 15.77
CA ILE A 13 3.82 20.22 16.94
C ILE A 13 4.11 19.06 17.88
N LEU A 14 3.70 19.18 19.14
CA LEU A 14 3.81 18.09 20.09
C LEU A 14 2.49 17.33 20.22
N LEU A 15 2.61 15.99 20.23
CA LEU A 15 1.59 15.05 20.67
C LEU A 15 1.78 14.80 22.17
N ASP A 16 0.83 14.08 22.74
CA ASP A 16 0.91 13.66 24.15
C ASP A 16 1.87 12.46 24.38
N GLY A 17 1.77 11.85 25.56
CA GLY A 17 2.52 10.67 25.99
C GLY A 17 1.61 9.54 26.45
N GLY A 18 2.13 8.64 27.29
CA GLY A 18 1.46 7.41 27.70
C GLY A 18 0.34 7.63 28.71
N MET A 19 -0.93 7.56 28.30
CA MET A 19 -2.09 7.57 29.21
C MET A 19 -2.01 6.41 30.21
N GLY A 20 -1.82 5.17 29.74
CA GLY A 20 -1.69 4.00 30.61
C GLY A 20 -0.55 4.13 31.65
N THR A 21 0.56 4.76 31.29
CA THR A 21 1.68 5.03 32.21
C THR A 21 1.24 5.95 33.34
N MET A 22 0.53 7.01 33.05
CA MET A 22 0.01 7.96 34.04
C MET A 22 -1.04 7.31 34.95
N LEU A 23 -1.93 6.51 34.40
CA LEU A 23 -2.94 5.78 35.16
C LEU A 23 -2.33 4.72 36.08
N GLN A 24 -1.32 3.99 35.64
CA GLN A 24 -0.57 3.05 36.49
C GLN A 24 0.12 3.78 37.65
N ALA A 25 0.73 4.93 37.39
CA ALA A 25 1.32 5.76 38.43
C ALA A 25 0.28 6.29 39.43
N ALA A 26 -0.96 6.49 38.99
CA ALA A 26 -2.10 6.86 39.85
C ALA A 26 -2.76 5.65 40.56
N GLY A 27 -2.24 4.43 40.38
CA GLY A 27 -2.71 3.23 41.08
C GLY A 27 -3.69 2.34 40.32
N LEU A 28 -3.82 2.52 38.98
CA LEU A 28 -4.64 1.62 38.15
C LEU A 28 -4.11 0.19 38.27
N LYS A 29 -4.98 -0.74 38.65
CA LYS A 29 -4.63 -2.16 38.81
C LYS A 29 -4.51 -2.86 37.47
N LEU A 30 -3.62 -3.84 37.39
CA LEU A 30 -3.49 -4.72 36.23
C LEU A 30 -4.83 -5.41 35.96
N GLY A 31 -5.26 -5.41 34.68
CA GLY A 31 -6.53 -6.01 34.26
C GLY A 31 -7.78 -5.12 34.41
N ALA A 32 -7.64 -3.92 35.01
CA ALA A 32 -8.70 -2.92 34.99
C ALA A 32 -8.86 -2.33 33.57
N ARG A 33 -10.06 -1.87 33.24
CA ARG A 33 -10.33 -1.14 31.99
C ARG A 33 -10.10 0.36 32.18
N PRO A 34 -9.05 0.94 31.60
CA PRO A 34 -8.73 2.36 31.76
C PRO A 34 -9.89 3.26 31.31
N GLU A 35 -10.61 2.86 30.27
CA GLU A 35 -11.67 3.64 29.65
C GLU A 35 -12.90 3.83 30.55
N GLU A 36 -13.16 2.91 31.50
CA GLU A 36 -14.24 3.07 32.48
C GLU A 36 -13.99 4.24 33.43
N LEU A 37 -12.73 4.65 33.62
CA LEU A 37 -12.38 5.83 34.44
C LEU A 37 -12.89 7.13 33.82
N ASN A 38 -13.20 7.17 32.54
CA ASN A 38 -13.83 8.33 31.92
C ASN A 38 -15.16 8.69 32.64
N ILE A 39 -15.85 7.69 33.19
CA ILE A 39 -17.13 7.84 33.86
C ILE A 39 -16.96 7.76 35.38
N THR A 40 -16.12 6.83 35.87
CA THR A 40 -16.03 6.55 37.32
C THR A 40 -15.08 7.50 38.07
N ASP A 41 -14.09 8.04 37.37
CA ASP A 41 -13.15 9.05 37.92
C ASP A 41 -12.74 10.08 36.84
N PRO A 42 -13.68 10.89 36.34
CA PRO A 42 -13.41 11.88 35.31
C PRO A 42 -12.36 12.93 35.74
N ALA A 43 -12.25 13.24 37.02
CA ALA A 43 -11.30 14.21 37.52
C ALA A 43 -9.85 13.74 37.34
N LEU A 44 -9.56 12.45 37.54
CA LEU A 44 -8.26 11.86 37.28
C LEU A 44 -7.92 11.95 35.79
N ILE A 45 -8.84 11.59 34.91
CA ILE A 45 -8.64 11.63 33.45
C ILE A 45 -8.41 13.06 32.97
N GLU A 46 -9.25 14.01 33.37
CA GLU A 46 -9.06 15.44 33.05
C GLU A 46 -7.70 15.97 33.57
N GLY A 47 -7.32 15.58 34.79
CA GLY A 47 -6.04 15.96 35.37
C GLY A 47 -4.83 15.48 34.54
N ILE A 48 -4.87 14.26 33.97
CA ILE A 48 -3.81 13.73 33.13
C ILE A 48 -3.77 14.48 31.79
N HIS A 49 -4.91 14.65 31.13
CA HIS A 49 -4.98 15.40 29.87
C HIS A 49 -4.48 16.84 30.02
N ALA A 50 -4.87 17.52 31.10
CA ALA A 50 -4.43 18.88 31.39
C ALA A 50 -2.90 18.96 31.59
N GLN A 51 -2.29 17.97 32.24
CA GLN A 51 -0.83 17.91 32.39
C GLN A 51 -0.10 17.79 31.07
N TYR A 52 -0.58 16.96 30.13
CA TYR A 52 -0.01 16.87 28.79
C TYR A 52 -0.19 18.17 27.98
N ALA A 53 -1.37 18.75 28.01
CA ALA A 53 -1.65 20.03 27.35
C ALA A 53 -0.76 21.16 27.91
N ALA A 54 -0.60 21.23 29.25
CA ALA A 54 0.29 22.18 29.92
C ALA A 54 1.78 21.95 29.58
N ALA A 55 2.20 20.71 29.32
CA ALA A 55 3.54 20.38 28.86
C ALA A 55 3.83 20.80 27.40
N GLY A 56 2.81 21.22 26.66
CA GLY A 56 2.92 21.75 25.30
C GLY A 56 2.29 20.88 24.21
N SER A 57 1.60 19.79 24.56
CA SER A 57 0.88 18.97 23.57
C SER A 57 -0.19 19.81 22.87
N ARG A 58 -0.20 19.76 21.55
CA ARG A 58 -1.17 20.46 20.68
C ARG A 58 -2.29 19.53 20.20
N ILE A 59 -2.05 18.23 20.25
CA ILE A 59 -3.04 17.16 20.10
C ILE A 59 -2.90 16.28 21.33
N VAL A 60 -4.03 15.98 21.98
CA VAL A 60 -4.13 15.08 23.13
C VAL A 60 -5.10 13.97 22.78
N ASN A 61 -4.67 12.72 22.92
CA ASN A 61 -5.48 11.56 22.71
C ASN A 61 -6.44 11.37 23.90
N ALA A 62 -7.74 11.29 23.63
CA ALA A 62 -8.72 10.96 24.66
C ALA A 62 -8.49 9.54 25.20
N ASN A 63 -8.92 9.24 26.40
CA ASN A 63 -8.79 7.91 26.99
C ASN A 63 -9.81 6.94 26.40
N THR A 64 -9.64 6.61 25.10
CA THR A 64 -10.57 5.79 24.31
C THR A 64 -9.88 4.67 23.50
N PHE A 65 -8.58 4.46 23.69
CA PHE A 65 -7.75 3.49 22.95
C PHE A 65 -8.32 2.07 22.96
N GLY A 66 -8.83 1.59 24.08
CA GLY A 66 -9.41 0.26 24.22
C GLY A 66 -10.94 0.23 24.09
N ALA A 67 -11.56 1.31 23.62
CA ALA A 67 -13.03 1.37 23.48
C ALA A 67 -13.52 0.57 22.27
N SER A 68 -13.56 -0.76 22.40
CA SER A 68 -14.18 -1.69 21.43
C SER A 68 -15.11 -2.65 22.13
N ALA A 69 -16.09 -3.21 21.42
CA ALA A 69 -17.07 -4.13 22.00
C ALA A 69 -16.40 -5.35 22.65
N HIS A 70 -15.37 -5.90 22.01
CA HIS A 70 -14.61 -7.03 22.54
C HIS A 70 -13.93 -6.69 23.87
N LYS A 71 -13.16 -5.58 23.92
CA LYS A 71 -12.42 -5.18 25.12
C LYS A 71 -13.32 -4.68 26.25
N LEU A 72 -14.48 -4.14 25.91
CA LEU A 72 -15.49 -3.70 26.87
C LEU A 72 -16.48 -4.80 27.26
N ALA A 73 -16.31 -6.04 26.81
CA ALA A 73 -17.18 -7.14 27.17
C ALA A 73 -17.30 -7.29 28.70
N GLY A 74 -18.54 -7.24 29.23
CA GLY A 74 -18.80 -7.25 30.66
C GLY A 74 -18.58 -5.92 31.38
N SER A 75 -18.36 -4.78 30.66
CA SER A 75 -18.47 -3.44 31.23
C SER A 75 -19.89 -3.11 31.63
N ALA A 76 -20.06 -2.27 32.66
CA ALA A 76 -21.35 -1.70 33.04
C ALA A 76 -21.82 -0.58 32.09
N TYR A 77 -20.94 -0.10 31.23
CA TYR A 77 -21.17 1.04 30.34
C TYR A 77 -21.09 0.61 28.86
N THR A 78 -21.88 1.29 28.02
CA THR A 78 -21.80 1.09 26.59
C THR A 78 -20.55 1.74 25.99
N LEU A 79 -20.15 1.29 24.79
CA LEU A 79 -19.05 1.87 24.01
C LEU A 79 -19.28 3.39 23.82
N GLU A 80 -20.49 3.77 23.43
CA GLU A 80 -20.85 5.16 23.16
C GLU A 80 -20.76 6.04 24.43
N GLN A 81 -21.18 5.52 25.59
CA GLN A 81 -21.05 6.24 26.87
C GLN A 81 -19.57 6.48 27.22
N ILE A 82 -18.74 5.46 27.07
CA ILE A 82 -17.31 5.55 27.37
C ILE A 82 -16.60 6.54 26.44
N ILE A 83 -16.85 6.47 25.14
CA ILE A 83 -16.26 7.37 24.14
C ILE A 83 -16.72 8.80 24.39
N THR A 84 -18.02 9.02 24.60
CA THR A 84 -18.56 10.36 24.85
C THR A 84 -17.90 10.98 26.08
N ALA A 85 -17.86 10.26 27.21
CA ALA A 85 -17.24 10.74 28.42
C ALA A 85 -15.74 11.03 28.24
N GLY A 86 -15.00 10.14 27.53
CA GLY A 86 -13.57 10.30 27.23
C GLY A 86 -13.28 11.55 26.42
N ILE A 87 -14.03 11.79 25.36
CA ILE A 87 -13.91 12.98 24.51
C ILE A 87 -14.27 14.26 25.28
N GLU A 88 -15.36 14.26 26.05
CA GLU A 88 -15.76 15.42 26.83
C GLU A 88 -14.75 15.78 27.92
N ASN A 89 -14.19 14.79 28.64
CA ASN A 89 -13.14 14.99 29.64
C ASN A 89 -11.88 15.61 29.00
N CYS A 90 -11.44 15.05 27.85
CA CYS A 90 -10.28 15.56 27.13
C CYS A 90 -10.51 17.00 26.65
N LYS A 91 -11.69 17.30 26.10
CA LYS A 91 -12.03 18.67 25.65
C LYS A 91 -12.00 19.69 26.78
N ARG A 92 -12.60 19.35 27.93
CA ARG A 92 -12.58 20.25 29.11
C ARG A 92 -11.15 20.52 29.57
N ALA A 93 -10.32 19.47 29.63
CA ALA A 93 -8.92 19.58 30.04
C ALA A 93 -8.05 20.36 29.03
N CYS A 94 -8.29 20.21 27.74
CA CYS A 94 -7.52 20.82 26.67
C CYS A 94 -7.91 22.27 26.36
N ALA A 95 -9.13 22.67 26.64
CA ALA A 95 -9.67 23.99 26.28
C ALA A 95 -8.82 25.18 26.76
N PRO A 96 -8.31 25.20 28.03
CA PRO A 96 -7.48 26.32 28.51
C PRO A 96 -6.15 26.48 27.75
N TYR A 97 -5.67 25.42 27.10
CA TYR A 97 -4.39 25.38 26.41
C TYR A 97 -4.56 25.48 24.88
N GLY A 98 -5.79 25.47 24.37
CA GLY A 98 -6.07 25.48 22.94
C GLY A 98 -5.53 24.23 22.21
N ALA A 99 -5.41 23.09 22.90
CA ALA A 99 -5.04 21.82 22.31
C ALA A 99 -6.28 21.14 21.71
N LEU A 100 -6.07 20.34 20.66
CA LEU A 100 -7.09 19.55 19.99
C LEU A 100 -7.27 18.20 20.69
N THR A 101 -8.50 17.70 20.66
CA THR A 101 -8.88 16.40 21.20
C THR A 101 -8.98 15.37 20.09
N ALA A 102 -8.14 14.34 20.15
CA ALA A 102 -8.20 13.21 19.24
C ALA A 102 -9.05 12.08 19.81
N LEU A 103 -9.93 11.50 18.99
CA LEU A 103 -10.48 10.18 19.25
C LEU A 103 -9.35 9.16 19.08
N ASP A 104 -8.87 8.59 20.16
CA ASP A 104 -7.82 7.58 20.15
C ASP A 104 -8.42 6.19 19.94
N VAL A 105 -7.98 5.50 18.89
CA VAL A 105 -8.53 4.21 18.46
C VAL A 105 -7.41 3.20 18.22
N GLY A 106 -7.34 2.21 19.09
CA GLY A 106 -6.42 1.08 18.95
C GLY A 106 -7.04 -0.10 18.18
N PRO A 107 -6.24 -1.17 17.98
CA PRO A 107 -6.71 -2.43 17.42
C PRO A 107 -7.87 -3.01 18.23
N LEU A 108 -8.79 -3.74 17.60
CA LEU A 108 -9.96 -4.34 18.25
C LEU A 108 -9.57 -5.42 19.29
N GLY A 109 -8.42 -6.06 19.08
CA GLY A 109 -7.90 -7.11 19.98
C GLY A 109 -8.11 -8.52 19.47
N GLU A 110 -8.64 -8.67 18.26
CA GLU A 110 -8.80 -9.92 17.52
C GLU A 110 -8.15 -9.80 16.16
N LEU A 111 -7.55 -10.89 15.65
CA LEU A 111 -7.03 -10.93 14.30
C LEU A 111 -8.15 -11.16 13.29
N LEU A 112 -8.05 -10.48 12.14
CA LEU A 112 -8.97 -10.67 11.03
C LEU A 112 -8.70 -11.99 10.30
N GLU A 113 -9.74 -12.53 9.66
CA GLU A 113 -9.60 -13.64 8.72
C GLU A 113 -8.60 -13.30 7.60
N PRO A 114 -7.78 -14.29 7.14
CA PRO A 114 -7.75 -15.70 7.54
C PRO A 114 -6.82 -15.99 8.75
N SER A 115 -6.11 -15.00 9.28
CA SER A 115 -5.15 -15.19 10.40
C SER A 115 -5.85 -15.34 11.75
N GLY A 116 -7.06 -14.86 11.88
CA GLY A 116 -7.93 -14.95 13.05
C GLY A 116 -9.35 -15.30 12.66
N THR A 117 -10.31 -14.90 13.50
CA THR A 117 -11.73 -15.26 13.39
C THR A 117 -12.64 -14.07 13.05
N LEU A 118 -12.14 -12.83 13.14
CA LEU A 118 -12.93 -11.63 12.90
C LEU A 118 -13.09 -11.38 11.40
N ALA A 119 -14.34 -11.37 10.90
CA ALA A 119 -14.60 -11.03 9.51
C ALA A 119 -14.28 -9.55 9.23
N PHE A 120 -13.77 -9.26 8.04
CA PHE A 120 -13.39 -7.89 7.65
C PHE A 120 -14.52 -6.88 7.78
N GLU A 121 -15.74 -7.26 7.35
CA GLU A 121 -16.90 -6.36 7.42
C GLU A 121 -17.39 -6.14 8.85
N ASP A 122 -17.23 -7.13 9.74
CA ASP A 122 -17.55 -6.97 11.16
C ASP A 122 -16.57 -5.98 11.83
N ALA A 123 -15.29 -6.05 11.47
CA ALA A 123 -14.29 -5.06 11.90
C ALA A 123 -14.63 -3.66 11.38
N VAL A 124 -15.00 -3.51 10.11
CA VAL A 124 -15.44 -2.21 9.54
C VAL A 124 -16.67 -1.69 10.28
N ALA A 125 -17.66 -2.53 10.56
CA ALA A 125 -18.87 -2.14 11.28
C ALA A 125 -18.57 -1.67 12.72
N GLU A 126 -17.67 -2.36 13.42
CA GLU A 126 -17.27 -1.97 14.77
C GLU A 126 -16.50 -0.64 14.76
N TYR A 127 -15.52 -0.46 13.87
CA TYR A 127 -14.82 0.83 13.72
C TYR A 127 -15.78 1.96 13.31
N ALA A 128 -16.80 1.68 12.49
CA ALA A 128 -17.83 2.67 12.14
C ALA A 128 -18.63 3.14 13.36
N ARG A 129 -18.94 2.25 14.31
CA ARG A 129 -19.57 2.63 15.59
C ARG A 129 -18.66 3.55 16.41
N ILE A 130 -17.38 3.18 16.54
CA ILE A 130 -16.38 3.93 17.31
C ILE A 130 -16.22 5.35 16.74
N VAL A 131 -15.98 5.48 15.44
CA VAL A 131 -15.72 6.79 14.83
C VAL A 131 -16.96 7.69 14.82
N LYS A 132 -18.16 7.13 14.63
CA LYS A 132 -19.42 7.88 14.74
C LYS A 132 -19.65 8.42 16.16
N ALA A 133 -19.40 7.60 17.18
CA ALA A 133 -19.52 8.01 18.57
C ALA A 133 -18.52 9.15 18.90
N GLY A 134 -17.28 9.05 18.43
CA GLY A 134 -16.26 10.08 18.61
C GLY A 134 -16.60 11.40 17.92
N GLU A 135 -17.07 11.37 16.65
CA GLU A 135 -17.51 12.57 15.94
C GLU A 135 -18.73 13.21 16.62
N ALA A 136 -19.72 12.41 17.03
CA ALA A 136 -20.89 12.89 17.74
C ALA A 136 -20.57 13.55 19.09
N ALA A 137 -19.56 13.02 19.81
CA ALA A 137 -19.02 13.60 21.04
C ALA A 137 -18.19 14.87 20.79
N GLY A 138 -17.86 15.17 19.53
CA GLY A 138 -17.16 16.37 19.11
C GLY A 138 -15.64 16.26 19.16
N ALA A 139 -15.07 15.10 18.88
CA ALA A 139 -13.64 14.95 18.61
C ALA A 139 -13.20 15.86 17.44
N ASP A 140 -11.99 16.39 17.49
CA ASP A 140 -11.45 17.25 16.45
C ASP A 140 -10.82 16.44 15.31
N LEU A 141 -10.31 15.23 15.61
CA LEU A 141 -9.66 14.32 14.66
C LEU A 141 -9.71 12.88 15.18
N ILE A 142 -9.38 11.93 14.32
CA ILE A 142 -9.22 10.51 14.66
C ILE A 142 -7.73 10.17 14.68
N PHE A 143 -7.29 9.44 15.69
CA PHE A 143 -5.93 8.95 15.83
C PHE A 143 -5.96 7.40 15.91
N PHE A 144 -5.69 6.74 14.79
CA PHE A 144 -5.49 5.30 14.77
C PHE A 144 -4.05 5.01 15.18
N GLU A 145 -3.82 4.37 16.34
CA GLU A 145 -2.47 4.10 16.80
C GLU A 145 -2.24 2.64 17.23
N THR A 146 -0.97 2.25 17.15
CA THR A 146 -0.48 0.94 17.66
C THR A 146 -0.99 -0.26 16.86
N TYR A 147 -1.35 -0.06 15.58
CA TYR A 147 -1.74 -1.17 14.72
C TYR A 147 -0.53 -2.03 14.36
N THR A 148 -0.73 -3.34 14.32
CA THR A 148 0.28 -4.32 13.91
C THR A 148 -0.15 -5.11 12.67
N ASP A 149 -1.42 -5.01 12.30
CA ASP A 149 -2.01 -5.61 11.10
C ASP A 149 -2.48 -4.52 10.12
N LEU A 150 -1.97 -4.58 8.87
CA LEU A 150 -2.34 -3.62 7.83
C LEU A 150 -3.80 -3.82 7.38
N TYR A 151 -4.32 -5.04 7.43
CA TYR A 151 -5.69 -5.33 7.02
C TYR A 151 -6.71 -4.77 8.02
N GLU A 152 -6.39 -4.88 9.30
CA GLU A 152 -7.19 -4.25 10.36
C GLU A 152 -7.15 -2.73 10.25
N LEU A 153 -5.97 -2.14 10.03
CA LEU A 153 -5.85 -0.69 9.80
C LEU A 153 -6.65 -0.24 8.57
N LYS A 154 -6.67 -1.04 7.50
CA LYS A 154 -7.52 -0.77 6.33
C LYS A 154 -9.00 -0.74 6.70
N ALA A 155 -9.48 -1.69 7.50
CA ALA A 155 -10.87 -1.70 7.99
C ALA A 155 -11.21 -0.42 8.76
N ALA A 156 -10.31 0.01 9.66
CA ALA A 156 -10.45 1.25 10.44
C ALA A 156 -10.48 2.51 9.56
N LEU A 157 -9.54 2.61 8.59
CA LEU A 157 -9.48 3.74 7.66
C LEU A 157 -10.73 3.83 6.77
N LEU A 158 -11.20 2.71 6.23
CA LEU A 158 -12.42 2.66 5.42
C LEU A 158 -13.65 3.05 6.25
N ALA A 159 -13.77 2.52 7.47
CA ALA A 159 -14.85 2.88 8.39
C ALA A 159 -14.87 4.38 8.65
N ALA A 160 -13.73 5.00 8.92
CA ALA A 160 -13.63 6.44 9.14
C ALA A 160 -14.01 7.25 7.88
N LYS A 161 -13.44 6.90 6.73
CA LYS A 161 -13.72 7.62 5.46
C LYS A 161 -15.15 7.48 4.96
N GLU A 162 -15.80 6.36 5.27
CA GLU A 162 -17.19 6.10 4.88
C GLU A 162 -18.21 6.78 5.82
N ASN A 163 -17.83 7.12 7.05
CA ASN A 163 -18.78 7.52 8.09
C ASN A 163 -18.51 8.88 8.74
N THR A 164 -17.32 9.48 8.56
CA THR A 164 -16.96 10.77 9.16
C THR A 164 -16.25 11.69 8.19
N ARG A 165 -16.09 12.97 8.59
CA ARG A 165 -15.25 13.94 7.87
C ARG A 165 -14.05 14.40 8.69
N LEU A 166 -13.80 13.77 9.81
CA LEU A 166 -12.69 14.11 10.67
C LEU A 166 -11.35 13.77 9.99
N PRO A 167 -10.32 14.61 10.15
CA PRO A 167 -8.98 14.25 9.74
C PRO A 167 -8.48 13.00 10.46
N ILE A 168 -7.65 12.22 9.77
CA ILE A 168 -7.18 10.92 10.23
C ILE A 168 -5.66 10.91 10.33
N LEU A 169 -5.13 10.69 11.53
CA LEU A 169 -3.74 10.33 11.77
C LEU A 169 -3.68 8.82 11.96
N ALA A 170 -2.78 8.13 11.27
CA ALA A 170 -2.65 6.68 11.34
C ALA A 170 -1.21 6.26 11.63
N SER A 171 -1.01 5.36 12.58
CA SER A 171 0.30 4.81 12.90
C SER A 171 0.27 3.30 13.12
N MET A 172 1.42 2.69 12.86
CA MET A 172 1.68 1.29 13.14
C MET A 172 2.86 1.12 14.07
N SER A 173 2.88 0.01 14.79
CA SER A 173 3.96 -0.42 15.66
C SER A 173 4.83 -1.44 14.94
N PHE A 174 6.14 -1.16 14.89
CA PHE A 174 7.14 -2.01 14.23
C PHE A 174 8.11 -2.59 15.24
N GLU A 175 8.55 -3.82 14.99
CA GLU A 175 9.63 -4.46 15.72
C GLU A 175 11.01 -4.00 15.21
N ALA A 176 12.09 -4.35 15.92
CA ALA A 176 13.45 -3.95 15.57
C ALA A 176 13.88 -4.30 14.14
N GLY A 177 13.27 -5.34 13.55
CA GLY A 177 13.47 -5.73 12.15
C GLY A 177 12.81 -4.81 11.11
N GLY A 178 12.05 -3.79 11.54
CA GLY A 178 11.33 -2.88 10.65
C GLY A 178 10.12 -3.50 9.97
N ARG A 179 9.53 -4.52 10.60
CA ARG A 179 8.25 -5.13 10.24
C ARG A 179 7.33 -5.15 11.45
N THR A 180 6.04 -5.15 11.21
CA THR A 180 5.05 -5.36 12.29
C THR A 180 4.97 -6.83 12.66
N PHE A 181 4.20 -7.15 13.71
CA PHE A 181 3.96 -8.54 14.14
C PHE A 181 3.40 -9.42 13.00
N THR A 182 2.51 -8.90 12.16
CA THR A 182 1.97 -9.62 10.99
C THR A 182 2.86 -9.51 9.74
N GLY A 183 4.05 -8.91 9.85
CA GLY A 183 5.03 -8.85 8.77
C GLY A 183 4.94 -7.60 7.87
N CYS A 184 4.05 -6.64 8.15
CA CYS A 184 3.90 -5.44 7.34
C CYS A 184 5.18 -4.60 7.32
N THR A 185 5.58 -4.12 6.13
CA THR A 185 6.73 -3.22 5.97
C THR A 185 6.33 -1.77 6.16
N VAL A 186 7.31 -0.92 6.48
CA VAL A 186 7.12 0.53 6.60
C VAL A 186 6.61 1.13 5.29
N GLU A 187 7.13 0.67 4.15
CA GLU A 187 6.76 1.15 2.82
C GLU A 187 5.34 0.71 2.42
N SER A 188 4.95 -0.54 2.75
CA SER A 188 3.58 -1.03 2.51
C SER A 188 2.56 -0.26 3.32
N PHE A 189 2.86 0.01 4.59
CA PHE A 189 2.04 0.87 5.44
C PHE A 189 1.90 2.27 4.84
N ALA A 190 3.01 2.92 4.50
CA ALA A 190 3.01 4.27 3.93
C ALA A 190 2.16 4.38 2.66
N ALA A 191 2.36 3.45 1.71
CA ALA A 191 1.65 3.43 0.44
C ALA A 191 0.14 3.18 0.64
N THR A 192 -0.22 2.23 1.51
CA THR A 192 -1.61 1.83 1.75
C THR A 192 -2.37 2.89 2.54
N ALA A 193 -1.83 3.35 3.69
CA ALA A 193 -2.51 4.33 4.53
C ALA A 193 -2.72 5.67 3.83
N ARG A 194 -1.68 6.18 3.13
CA ARG A 194 -1.81 7.38 2.28
C ARG A 194 -2.85 7.18 1.18
N GLY A 195 -2.83 6.05 0.50
CA GLY A 195 -3.78 5.72 -0.56
C GLY A 195 -5.23 5.73 -0.06
N LEU A 196 -5.49 5.10 1.08
CA LEU A 196 -6.80 5.04 1.74
C LEU A 196 -7.25 6.39 2.35
N GLY A 197 -6.40 7.42 2.29
CA GLY A 197 -6.77 8.78 2.66
C GLY A 197 -6.50 9.14 4.12
N ALA A 198 -5.52 8.53 4.78
CA ALA A 198 -4.95 9.09 6.00
C ALA A 198 -4.34 10.47 5.69
N ASP A 199 -4.53 11.43 6.59
CA ASP A 199 -4.01 12.80 6.45
C ASP A 199 -2.58 12.92 6.99
N ALA A 200 -2.17 12.01 7.90
CA ALA A 200 -0.81 11.85 8.36
C ALA A 200 -0.51 10.39 8.68
N VAL A 201 0.75 9.98 8.53
CA VAL A 201 1.22 8.64 8.90
C VAL A 201 2.32 8.71 9.93
N GLY A 202 2.41 7.70 10.80
CA GLY A 202 3.40 7.71 11.87
C GLY A 202 3.83 6.32 12.33
N ILE A 203 4.80 6.34 13.23
CA ILE A 203 5.26 5.14 13.95
C ILE A 203 5.14 5.42 15.44
N ASN A 204 4.51 4.50 16.17
CA ASN A 204 4.40 4.63 17.62
C ASN A 204 4.66 3.30 18.33
N CYS A 205 4.92 3.38 19.63
CA CYS A 205 5.06 2.25 20.53
C CYS A 205 6.23 1.29 20.19
N SER A 206 6.23 0.11 20.77
CA SER A 206 7.20 -1.00 20.69
C SER A 206 8.61 -0.69 21.18
N LEU A 207 9.25 0.34 20.65
CA LEU A 207 10.67 0.61 20.79
C LEU A 207 10.96 2.05 21.24
N GLY A 208 12.19 2.30 21.67
CA GLY A 208 12.70 3.62 22.00
C GLY A 208 13.07 4.47 20.78
N PRO A 209 13.42 5.76 21.01
CA PRO A 209 13.71 6.67 19.90
C PRO A 209 14.88 6.23 19.02
N LYS A 210 15.91 5.62 19.58
CA LYS A 210 17.10 5.18 18.83
C LYS A 210 16.76 4.09 17.80
N GLU A 211 15.96 3.13 18.23
CA GLU A 211 15.56 1.97 17.43
C GLU A 211 14.54 2.34 16.36
N ILE A 212 13.61 3.27 16.67
CA ILE A 212 12.58 3.73 15.71
C ILE A 212 13.17 4.65 14.63
N PHE A 213 14.26 5.37 14.88
CA PHE A 213 14.79 6.38 13.97
C PHE A 213 15.02 5.87 12.52
N PRO A 214 15.64 4.69 12.28
CA PRO A 214 15.82 4.17 10.92
C PRO A 214 14.48 3.93 10.19
N MET A 215 13.47 3.47 10.91
CA MET A 215 12.13 3.21 10.36
C MET A 215 11.38 4.52 10.09
N ALA A 216 11.49 5.50 10.98
CA ALA A 216 10.92 6.83 10.79
C ALA A 216 11.54 7.54 9.57
N LYS A 217 12.84 7.34 9.31
CA LYS A 217 13.51 7.83 8.11
C LYS A 217 12.93 7.16 6.85
N ARG A 218 12.82 5.82 6.83
CA ARG A 218 12.18 5.08 5.73
C ARG A 218 10.75 5.55 5.48
N LEU A 219 9.95 5.73 6.54
CA LEU A 219 8.58 6.25 6.43
C LEU A 219 8.56 7.64 5.78
N ALA A 220 9.45 8.53 6.23
CA ALA A 220 9.57 9.86 5.69
C ALA A 220 9.98 9.86 4.20
N GLU A 221 10.83 8.93 3.77
CA GLU A 221 11.24 8.75 2.38
C GLU A 221 10.16 8.09 1.51
N ALA A 222 9.27 7.29 2.11
CA ALA A 222 8.19 6.57 1.43
C ALA A 222 6.95 7.44 1.11
N VAL A 223 6.90 8.68 1.58
CA VAL A 223 5.79 9.61 1.31
C VAL A 223 6.28 10.93 0.74
N PRO A 224 5.42 11.70 0.01
CA PRO A 224 5.80 13.00 -0.54
C PRO A 224 6.36 13.94 0.52
N GLY A 225 7.26 14.84 0.12
CA GLY A 225 7.92 15.75 1.07
C GLY A 225 6.96 16.63 1.87
N ASN A 226 5.83 16.99 1.30
CA ASN A 226 4.78 17.76 1.98
C ASN A 226 3.75 16.92 2.73
N PHE A 227 3.85 15.58 2.68
CA PHE A 227 2.92 14.70 3.39
C PHE A 227 3.31 14.62 4.88
N PRO A 228 2.37 14.82 5.82
CA PRO A 228 2.64 14.85 7.25
C PRO A 228 3.10 13.51 7.80
N VAL A 229 4.24 13.51 8.52
CA VAL A 229 4.79 12.33 9.21
C VAL A 229 4.97 12.64 10.68
N PHE A 230 4.62 11.71 11.56
CA PHE A 230 4.77 11.85 13.01
C PHE A 230 5.39 10.62 13.67
N VAL A 231 5.88 10.78 14.91
CA VAL A 231 6.43 9.69 15.71
C VAL A 231 6.05 9.81 17.18
N LYS A 232 5.76 8.68 17.84
CA LYS A 232 5.50 8.57 19.30
C LYS A 232 6.28 7.36 19.87
N PRO A 233 7.61 7.43 20.07
CA PRO A 233 8.40 6.33 20.65
C PRO A 233 8.05 6.05 22.11
N ASN A 234 8.34 4.83 22.58
CA ASN A 234 8.34 4.50 24.00
C ASN A 234 9.52 5.16 24.72
N ALA A 235 9.45 5.25 26.05
CA ALA A 235 10.59 5.56 26.90
C ALA A 235 11.59 4.39 26.99
N GLY A 236 11.88 3.72 25.86
CA GLY A 236 12.68 2.51 25.77
C GLY A 236 11.87 1.24 26.03
N LEU A 237 12.49 0.27 26.68
CA LEU A 237 11.87 -1.01 27.03
C LEU A 237 11.42 -1.04 28.50
N PRO A 238 10.36 -1.78 28.82
CA PRO A 238 9.98 -2.01 30.21
C PRO A 238 11.12 -2.70 30.96
N ARG A 239 11.41 -2.24 32.16
CA ARG A 239 12.40 -2.89 33.03
C ARG A 239 11.88 -4.23 33.55
N ALA A 240 12.78 -5.19 33.68
CA ALA A 240 12.42 -6.55 34.11
C ALA A 240 11.84 -6.59 35.54
N ASP A 241 12.19 -5.62 36.40
CA ASP A 241 11.67 -5.49 37.76
C ASP A 241 10.32 -4.78 37.88
N GLY A 242 9.74 -4.38 36.74
CA GLY A 242 8.46 -3.64 36.70
C GLY A 242 8.54 -2.19 37.17
N SER A 243 9.76 -1.64 37.43
CA SER A 243 9.96 -0.27 37.95
C SER A 243 9.75 0.83 36.89
N GLY A 244 9.17 0.51 35.73
CA GLY A 244 8.93 1.46 34.64
C GLY A 244 9.78 1.15 33.40
N TYR A 245 10.26 2.20 32.73
CA TYR A 245 11.01 2.12 31.47
C TYR A 245 12.47 2.54 31.66
N ASP A 246 13.34 2.13 30.76
CA ASP A 246 14.80 2.26 30.91
C ASP A 246 15.37 3.61 30.43
N ILE A 247 14.59 4.42 29.69
CA ILE A 247 15.02 5.73 29.16
C ILE A 247 14.45 6.87 30.02
N THR A 248 15.35 7.76 30.52
CA THR A 248 14.97 8.97 31.26
C THR A 248 14.47 10.07 30.31
N PRO A 249 13.72 11.09 30.80
CA PRO A 249 13.27 12.22 29.97
C PRO A 249 14.39 12.93 29.23
N GLN A 250 15.55 13.12 29.88
CA GLN A 250 16.73 13.80 29.33
C GLN A 250 17.37 12.97 28.23
N LEU A 251 17.51 11.66 28.43
CA LEU A 251 18.06 10.74 27.42
C LEU A 251 17.11 10.62 26.22
N PHE A 252 15.80 10.54 26.45
CA PHE A 252 14.78 10.55 25.42
C PHE A 252 14.90 11.79 24.54
N ALA A 253 14.92 12.98 25.15
CA ALA A 253 15.04 14.23 24.40
C ALA A 253 16.37 14.29 23.61
N LEU A 254 17.47 13.76 24.16
CA LEU A 254 18.74 13.64 23.44
C LEU A 254 18.64 12.73 22.23
N GLN A 255 18.03 11.55 22.38
CA GLN A 255 17.83 10.57 21.29
C GLN A 255 16.84 11.05 20.23
N MET A 256 15.93 11.97 20.57
CA MET A 256 15.00 12.60 19.61
C MET A 256 15.63 13.72 18.78
N LYS A 257 16.84 14.22 19.11
CA LYS A 257 17.49 15.28 18.31
C LYS A 257 17.69 14.94 16.83
N PRO A 258 18.13 13.72 16.43
CA PRO A 258 18.28 13.35 15.02
C PRO A 258 16.99 13.48 14.20
N TYR A 259 15.82 13.33 14.83
CA TYR A 259 14.52 13.44 14.16
C TYR A 259 14.22 14.85 13.61
N ARG A 260 14.92 15.88 14.07
CA ARG A 260 14.83 17.24 13.50
C ARG A 260 15.11 17.25 11.99
N ALA A 261 16.06 16.41 11.55
CA ALA A 261 16.41 16.28 10.13
C ALA A 261 15.30 15.61 9.28
N LEU A 262 14.31 14.98 9.90
CA LEU A 262 13.19 14.37 9.21
C LEU A 262 12.06 15.36 8.94
N HIS A 263 12.13 16.60 9.46
CA HIS A 263 11.11 17.62 9.28
C HIS A 263 9.69 17.12 9.59
N LEU A 264 9.54 16.47 10.74
CA LEU A 264 8.30 15.86 11.16
C LEU A 264 7.18 16.88 11.34
N PHE A 265 5.97 16.48 10.96
CA PHE A 265 4.75 17.21 11.30
C PHE A 265 4.53 17.26 12.81
N ALA A 266 4.67 16.11 13.49
CA ALA A 266 4.45 16.02 14.91
C ALA A 266 5.39 15.01 15.58
N ALA A 267 5.67 15.22 16.88
CA ALA A 267 6.43 14.31 17.71
C ALA A 267 5.82 14.23 19.11
N GLY A 268 5.82 13.04 19.70
CA GLY A 268 5.32 12.80 21.06
C GLY A 268 5.99 11.62 21.71
N GLY A 269 5.32 11.04 22.68
CA GLY A 269 5.72 9.81 23.34
C GLY A 269 4.60 8.78 23.38
N CYS A 270 4.94 7.53 23.70
CA CYS A 270 3.99 6.46 23.93
C CYS A 270 4.27 5.84 25.31
N CYS A 271 4.27 4.52 25.45
CA CYS A 271 4.44 3.86 26.73
C CYS A 271 5.71 4.31 27.49
N GLY A 272 5.60 4.48 28.80
CA GLY A 272 6.66 4.95 29.68
C GLY A 272 6.91 6.46 29.69
N THR A 273 6.32 7.23 28.76
CA THR A 273 6.50 8.69 28.73
C THR A 273 5.45 9.41 29.58
N THR A 274 5.87 10.53 30.18
CA THR A 274 5.08 11.38 31.07
C THR A 274 5.09 12.83 30.55
N PRO A 275 4.34 13.77 31.15
CA PRO A 275 4.38 15.18 30.78
C PRO A 275 5.79 15.79 30.80
N GLU A 276 6.71 15.30 31.66
CA GLU A 276 8.09 15.75 31.66
C GLU A 276 8.83 15.46 30.36
N PHE A 277 8.62 14.28 29.74
CA PHE A 277 9.18 13.94 28.43
C PHE A 277 8.69 14.92 27.36
N ILE A 278 7.40 15.22 27.35
CA ILE A 278 6.80 16.14 26.36
C ILE A 278 7.34 17.56 26.54
N LYS A 279 7.47 18.02 27.79
CA LYS A 279 8.07 19.33 28.10
C LYS A 279 9.50 19.48 27.55
N LEU A 280 10.31 18.43 27.63
CA LEU A 280 11.67 18.44 27.07
C LEU A 280 11.68 18.38 25.55
N LEU A 281 10.71 17.66 24.92
CA LEU A 281 10.54 17.65 23.47
C LEU A 281 10.23 19.03 22.91
N ASN A 282 9.52 19.88 23.64
CA ASN A 282 9.25 21.26 23.23
C ASN A 282 10.56 22.02 22.94
N GLY A 283 11.55 21.90 23.82
CA GLY A 283 12.88 22.45 23.57
C GLY A 283 13.64 21.76 22.43
N THR A 284 13.46 20.42 22.28
CA THR A 284 14.13 19.65 21.24
C THR A 284 13.66 20.03 19.84
N PHE A 285 12.36 20.28 19.64
CA PHE A 285 11.77 20.61 18.34
C PHE A 285 11.53 22.12 18.13
N ALA A 286 11.97 22.97 19.06
CA ALA A 286 11.88 24.42 18.89
C ALA A 286 12.52 24.87 17.58
N GLY A 287 11.77 25.65 16.77
CA GLY A 287 12.21 26.14 15.47
C GLY A 287 12.37 25.08 14.38
N CYS A 288 11.88 23.86 14.58
CA CYS A 288 11.82 22.86 13.50
C CYS A 288 10.58 23.10 12.65
N THR A 289 10.78 23.24 11.34
CA THR A 289 9.70 23.38 10.37
C THR A 289 9.33 22.03 9.78
N PRO A 290 8.03 21.66 9.74
CA PRO A 290 7.59 20.46 9.06
C PRO A 290 7.71 20.60 7.54
N GLY A 291 7.78 19.46 6.86
CA GLY A 291 7.86 19.40 5.41
C GLY A 291 9.29 19.30 4.89
N ARG A 292 9.50 18.29 4.09
CA ARG A 292 10.75 17.98 3.39
C ARG A 292 10.73 18.57 1.97
N PRO A 293 11.88 18.72 1.31
CA PRO A 293 11.92 19.08 -0.10
C PRO A 293 11.05 18.15 -0.94
N ALA A 294 10.35 18.74 -1.91
CA ALA A 294 9.58 17.95 -2.86
C ALA A 294 10.51 17.04 -3.67
N HIS A 295 10.17 15.77 -3.77
CA HIS A 295 10.85 14.80 -4.62
C HIS A 295 9.83 14.04 -5.46
N ARG A 296 10.28 13.51 -6.59
CA ARG A 296 9.41 12.70 -7.45
C ARG A 296 9.15 11.36 -6.77
N MET A 297 7.89 11.08 -6.48
CA MET A 297 7.50 9.79 -5.94
C MET A 297 7.57 8.72 -7.03
N PRO A 298 8.12 7.55 -6.75
CA PRO A 298 7.91 6.38 -7.60
C PRO A 298 6.47 5.89 -7.47
N SER A 299 5.98 5.15 -8.47
CA SER A 299 4.78 4.34 -8.26
C SER A 299 5.15 3.13 -7.41
N VAL A 300 4.43 2.92 -6.33
CA VAL A 300 4.62 1.78 -5.42
C VAL A 300 3.31 1.01 -5.32
N LEU A 301 3.38 -0.27 -5.62
CA LEU A 301 2.32 -1.25 -5.43
C LEU A 301 2.74 -2.18 -4.32
N CYS A 302 1.81 -2.66 -3.51
CA CYS A 302 2.20 -3.49 -2.37
C CYS A 302 1.13 -4.48 -1.93
N THR A 303 1.62 -5.54 -1.29
CA THR A 303 0.93 -6.35 -0.29
C THR A 303 1.40 -5.89 1.11
N PRO A 304 0.93 -6.44 2.22
CA PRO A 304 1.47 -6.08 3.53
C PRO A 304 2.97 -6.33 3.64
N VAL A 305 3.45 -7.44 3.11
CA VAL A 305 4.79 -7.96 3.36
C VAL A 305 5.82 -7.58 2.28
N ASP A 306 5.37 -7.09 1.13
CA ASP A 306 6.25 -6.78 0.00
C ASP A 306 5.79 -5.55 -0.78
N THR A 307 6.75 -4.85 -1.39
CA THR A 307 6.52 -3.67 -2.23
C THR A 307 7.19 -3.83 -3.58
N VAL A 308 6.48 -3.48 -4.63
CA VAL A 308 7.01 -3.35 -5.99
C VAL A 308 7.08 -1.88 -6.35
N THR A 309 8.30 -1.36 -6.44
CA THR A 309 8.56 -0.01 -6.96
C THR A 309 8.69 -0.07 -8.46
N VAL A 310 7.79 0.61 -9.17
CA VAL A 310 7.83 0.69 -10.63
C VAL A 310 8.82 1.77 -11.05
N ASP A 311 10.07 1.37 -11.17
CA ASP A 311 11.19 2.19 -11.66
C ASP A 311 11.93 1.47 -12.79
N GLY A 312 11.29 1.40 -13.93
CA GLY A 312 11.73 0.66 -15.09
C GLY A 312 10.76 -0.45 -15.45
N ILE A 313 11.23 -1.40 -16.28
CA ILE A 313 10.35 -2.47 -16.74
C ILE A 313 9.99 -3.42 -15.61
N THR A 314 8.69 -3.60 -15.40
CA THR A 314 8.09 -4.49 -14.43
C THR A 314 7.19 -5.49 -15.16
N VAL A 315 7.36 -6.78 -14.88
CA VAL A 315 6.62 -7.86 -15.56
C VAL A 315 5.31 -8.13 -14.81
N VAL A 316 4.20 -8.02 -15.55
CA VAL A 316 2.85 -8.36 -15.07
C VAL A 316 2.45 -9.69 -15.70
N GLY A 317 2.19 -10.70 -14.88
CA GLY A 317 1.83 -12.04 -15.33
C GLY A 317 0.40 -12.12 -15.86
N GLU A 318 0.19 -12.56 -17.11
CA GLU A 318 -1.10 -12.56 -17.84
C GLU A 318 -1.88 -13.88 -17.76
N ARG A 319 -1.47 -14.85 -16.93
CA ARG A 319 -2.04 -16.22 -17.02
C ARG A 319 -3.37 -16.38 -16.30
N ILE A 320 -3.68 -15.57 -15.29
CA ILE A 320 -4.96 -15.57 -14.58
C ILE A 320 -5.96 -14.71 -15.37
N ASN A 321 -6.33 -15.21 -16.54
CA ASN A 321 -7.26 -14.55 -17.45
C ASN A 321 -7.93 -15.61 -18.36
N PRO A 322 -9.28 -15.68 -18.43
CA PRO A 322 -10.01 -16.69 -19.18
C PRO A 322 -9.95 -16.52 -20.70
N THR A 323 -9.51 -15.37 -21.21
CA THR A 323 -9.53 -15.05 -22.64
C THR A 323 -8.68 -16.05 -23.44
N GLY A 324 -9.33 -16.82 -24.32
CA GLY A 324 -8.68 -17.84 -25.16
C GLY A 324 -8.20 -19.09 -24.42
N LYS A 325 -8.48 -19.26 -23.12
CA LYS A 325 -7.97 -20.36 -22.29
C LYS A 325 -9.12 -21.23 -21.76
N LYS A 326 -9.53 -22.24 -22.54
CA LYS A 326 -10.68 -23.12 -22.23
C LYS A 326 -10.57 -23.79 -20.84
N ARG A 327 -9.38 -24.29 -20.46
CA ARG A 327 -9.18 -24.93 -19.14
C ARG A 327 -9.38 -23.94 -18.01
N PHE A 328 -8.89 -22.68 -18.15
CA PHE A 328 -9.07 -21.66 -17.13
C PHE A 328 -10.55 -21.25 -17.00
N GLN A 329 -11.26 -21.09 -18.12
CA GLN A 329 -12.71 -20.84 -18.11
C GLN A 329 -13.49 -21.97 -17.40
N GLN A 330 -13.09 -23.23 -17.62
CA GLN A 330 -13.68 -24.38 -16.96
C GLN A 330 -13.42 -24.32 -15.44
N ALA A 331 -12.18 -24.06 -15.03
CA ALA A 331 -11.81 -23.93 -13.61
C ALA A 331 -12.65 -22.86 -12.90
N LEU A 332 -12.87 -21.70 -13.53
CA LEU A 332 -13.70 -20.64 -12.97
C LEU A 332 -15.17 -21.07 -12.78
N ARG A 333 -15.74 -21.81 -13.75
CA ARG A 333 -17.14 -22.30 -13.67
C ARG A 333 -17.32 -23.40 -12.64
N GLU A 334 -16.31 -24.25 -12.47
CA GLU A 334 -16.33 -25.38 -11.53
C GLU A 334 -15.88 -24.99 -10.11
N GLY A 335 -15.40 -23.75 -9.92
CA GLY A 335 -14.82 -23.29 -8.63
C GLY A 335 -13.49 -23.96 -8.30
N ASP A 336 -12.74 -24.46 -9.32
CA ASP A 336 -11.43 -25.09 -9.14
C ASP A 336 -10.38 -24.02 -8.78
N MET A 337 -10.43 -23.58 -7.51
CA MET A 337 -9.54 -22.56 -6.98
C MET A 337 -8.08 -23.02 -7.02
N ASN A 338 -7.81 -24.31 -6.84
CA ASN A 338 -6.44 -24.84 -6.86
C ASN A 338 -5.76 -24.54 -8.19
N TYR A 339 -6.45 -24.74 -9.31
CA TYR A 339 -5.90 -24.42 -10.62
C TYR A 339 -5.60 -22.92 -10.79
N VAL A 340 -6.43 -22.04 -10.22
CA VAL A 340 -6.19 -20.58 -10.24
C VAL A 340 -4.92 -20.26 -9.43
N LEU A 341 -4.77 -20.84 -8.24
CA LEU A 341 -3.61 -20.64 -7.37
C LEU A 341 -2.31 -21.19 -7.99
N GLU A 342 -2.36 -22.34 -8.67
CA GLU A 342 -1.22 -22.89 -9.43
C GLU A 342 -0.75 -21.91 -10.51
N GLN A 343 -1.66 -21.21 -11.21
CA GLN A 343 -1.28 -20.19 -12.19
C GLN A 343 -0.55 -19.02 -11.53
N ALA A 344 -0.93 -18.61 -10.33
CA ALA A 344 -0.27 -17.54 -9.59
C ALA A 344 1.15 -17.94 -9.18
N VAL A 345 1.30 -19.11 -8.55
CA VAL A 345 2.59 -19.63 -8.07
C VAL A 345 3.56 -19.82 -9.25
N SER A 346 3.10 -20.46 -10.32
CA SER A 346 3.92 -20.67 -11.52
C SER A 346 4.43 -19.38 -12.15
N GLN A 347 3.59 -18.33 -12.19
CA GLN A 347 4.02 -17.03 -12.71
C GLN A 347 5.01 -16.30 -11.79
N ALA A 348 4.81 -16.40 -10.46
CA ALA A 348 5.74 -15.85 -9.48
C ALA A 348 7.13 -16.51 -9.62
N GLU A 349 7.18 -17.83 -9.71
CA GLU A 349 8.41 -18.60 -9.93
C GLU A 349 9.08 -18.27 -11.28
N ALA A 350 8.29 -18.00 -12.31
CA ALA A 350 8.80 -17.58 -13.62
C ALA A 350 9.35 -16.14 -13.63
N GLY A 351 9.11 -15.34 -12.58
CA GLY A 351 9.66 -14.01 -12.42
C GLY A 351 8.66 -12.86 -12.69
N ALA A 352 7.35 -13.12 -12.64
CA ALA A 352 6.36 -12.05 -12.55
C ALA A 352 6.59 -11.23 -11.27
N GLN A 353 6.31 -9.94 -11.34
CA GLN A 353 6.41 -9.02 -10.19
C GLN A 353 5.03 -8.54 -9.75
N ILE A 354 4.03 -8.63 -10.63
CA ILE A 354 2.62 -8.31 -10.41
C ILE A 354 1.82 -9.40 -11.11
N LEU A 355 0.63 -9.72 -10.63
CA LEU A 355 -0.29 -10.66 -11.28
C LEU A 355 -1.52 -9.91 -11.79
N ASP A 356 -1.80 -10.01 -13.09
CA ASP A 356 -3.06 -9.59 -13.70
C ASP A 356 -4.14 -10.63 -13.41
N VAL A 357 -5.28 -10.20 -12.85
CA VAL A 357 -6.35 -11.07 -12.36
C VAL A 357 -7.66 -10.71 -13.04
N ASN A 358 -8.06 -11.51 -14.00
CA ASN A 358 -9.35 -11.43 -14.68
C ASN A 358 -10.13 -12.74 -14.47
N VAL A 359 -11.36 -12.64 -14.00
CA VAL A 359 -12.25 -13.76 -13.74
C VAL A 359 -13.56 -13.68 -14.53
N GLY A 360 -13.64 -12.73 -15.47
CA GLY A 360 -14.81 -12.50 -16.32
C GLY A 360 -14.98 -13.60 -17.36
N ALA A 361 -15.80 -14.61 -17.07
CA ALA A 361 -16.13 -15.70 -17.99
C ALA A 361 -17.65 -15.88 -18.11
N PRO A 362 -18.17 -16.30 -19.29
CA PRO A 362 -19.59 -16.59 -19.41
C PRO A 362 -20.06 -17.64 -18.41
N GLY A 363 -21.14 -17.34 -17.69
CA GLY A 363 -21.77 -18.25 -16.75
C GLY A 363 -21.19 -18.24 -15.32
N VAL A 364 -20.36 -17.23 -14.97
CA VAL A 364 -19.89 -17.02 -13.59
C VAL A 364 -20.49 -15.75 -13.01
N ASP A 365 -20.64 -15.70 -11.68
CA ASP A 365 -20.89 -14.47 -10.93
C ASP A 365 -19.54 -13.77 -10.70
N GLU A 366 -19.19 -12.87 -11.62
CA GLU A 366 -17.87 -12.23 -11.62
C GLU A 366 -17.58 -11.44 -10.34
N PRO A 367 -18.49 -10.62 -9.78
CA PRO A 367 -18.28 -9.92 -8.52
C PRO A 367 -17.93 -10.84 -7.33
N VAL A 368 -18.70 -11.92 -7.16
CA VAL A 368 -18.46 -12.90 -6.10
C VAL A 368 -17.13 -13.62 -6.32
N LEU A 369 -16.88 -14.03 -7.56
CA LEU A 369 -15.66 -14.77 -7.89
C LEU A 369 -14.39 -13.90 -7.78
N MET A 370 -14.46 -12.61 -8.14
CA MET A 370 -13.33 -11.67 -7.96
C MET A 370 -12.94 -11.55 -6.48
N GLU A 371 -13.93 -11.39 -5.60
CA GLU A 371 -13.67 -11.35 -4.16
C GLU A 371 -12.99 -12.63 -3.65
N GLN A 372 -13.52 -13.80 -4.04
CA GLN A 372 -12.99 -15.10 -3.63
C GLN A 372 -11.56 -15.33 -4.14
N VAL A 373 -11.31 -15.03 -5.42
CA VAL A 373 -10.00 -15.19 -6.05
C VAL A 373 -8.97 -14.24 -5.42
N VAL A 374 -9.33 -12.98 -5.18
CA VAL A 374 -8.43 -12.02 -4.52
C VAL A 374 -8.07 -12.49 -3.11
N LYS A 375 -9.03 -12.95 -2.30
CA LYS A 375 -8.76 -13.54 -0.98
C LYS A 375 -7.82 -14.75 -1.07
N ALA A 376 -8.10 -15.67 -1.99
CA ALA A 376 -7.31 -16.89 -2.15
C ALA A 376 -5.88 -16.59 -2.64
N LEU A 377 -5.69 -15.70 -3.61
CA LEU A 377 -4.37 -15.33 -4.12
C LEU A 377 -3.48 -14.73 -3.03
N GLN A 378 -4.02 -13.88 -2.16
CA GLN A 378 -3.26 -13.27 -1.07
C GLN A 378 -2.75 -14.28 -0.03
N SER A 379 -3.28 -15.51 0.00
CA SER A 379 -2.80 -16.57 0.89
C SER A 379 -1.60 -17.35 0.33
N VAL A 380 -1.31 -17.25 -0.98
CA VAL A 380 -0.27 -18.06 -1.64
C VAL A 380 0.84 -17.23 -2.29
N THR A 381 0.64 -15.92 -2.47
CA THR A 381 1.64 -15.05 -3.08
C THR A 381 1.75 -13.71 -2.39
N SER A 382 2.96 -13.16 -2.31
CA SER A 382 3.23 -11.80 -1.86
C SER A 382 3.25 -10.78 -3.01
N LEU A 383 2.96 -11.19 -4.26
CA LEU A 383 2.95 -10.27 -5.39
C LEU A 383 1.71 -9.38 -5.37
N PRO A 384 1.86 -8.07 -5.65
CA PRO A 384 0.71 -7.19 -5.85
C PRO A 384 -0.17 -7.65 -7.00
N LEU A 385 -1.47 -7.33 -6.91
CA LEU A 385 -2.44 -7.69 -7.93
C LEU A 385 -2.84 -6.49 -8.78
N GLN A 386 -3.04 -6.75 -10.07
CA GLN A 386 -3.76 -5.90 -11.01
C GLN A 386 -5.14 -6.51 -11.23
N LEU A 387 -6.19 -5.84 -10.74
CA LEU A 387 -7.57 -6.31 -10.86
C LEU A 387 -8.12 -5.89 -12.22
N ASP A 388 -8.34 -6.86 -13.10
CA ASP A 388 -8.75 -6.66 -14.49
C ASP A 388 -10.22 -7.04 -14.66
N SER A 389 -11.07 -6.04 -14.83
CA SER A 389 -12.50 -6.21 -15.12
C SER A 389 -13.12 -4.96 -15.74
N SER A 390 -14.12 -5.17 -16.58
CA SER A 390 -15.04 -4.12 -17.04
C SER A 390 -16.26 -3.96 -16.13
N ASN A 391 -16.45 -4.87 -15.17
CA ASN A 391 -17.55 -4.85 -14.20
C ASN A 391 -17.14 -4.05 -12.96
N VAL A 392 -17.78 -2.91 -12.74
CA VAL A 392 -17.51 -2.00 -11.63
C VAL A 392 -17.71 -2.68 -10.27
N GLU A 393 -18.73 -3.54 -10.14
CA GLU A 393 -18.99 -4.26 -8.89
C GLU A 393 -17.93 -5.31 -8.60
N ALA A 394 -17.44 -6.02 -9.61
CA ALA A 394 -16.35 -6.97 -9.47
C ALA A 394 -15.07 -6.26 -8.97
N LEU A 395 -14.73 -5.11 -9.57
CA LEU A 395 -13.62 -4.28 -9.10
C LEU A 395 -13.83 -3.80 -7.67
N ALA A 396 -15.03 -3.33 -7.33
CA ALA A 396 -15.34 -2.84 -5.98
C ALA A 396 -15.17 -3.94 -4.92
N ARG A 397 -15.66 -5.16 -5.17
CA ARG A 397 -15.52 -6.30 -4.27
C ARG A 397 -14.06 -6.76 -4.14
N GLY A 398 -13.34 -6.86 -5.25
CA GLY A 398 -11.92 -7.20 -5.22
C GLY A 398 -11.09 -6.17 -4.44
N LEU A 399 -11.30 -4.88 -4.69
CA LEU A 399 -10.64 -3.79 -3.98
C LEU A 399 -10.98 -3.78 -2.48
N ARG A 400 -12.20 -4.13 -2.11
CA ARG A 400 -12.66 -4.18 -0.72
C ARG A 400 -11.81 -5.14 0.12
N VAL A 401 -11.50 -6.30 -0.41
CA VAL A 401 -10.79 -7.37 0.29
C VAL A 401 -9.28 -7.42 0.01
N TYR A 402 -8.78 -6.60 -0.90
CA TYR A 402 -7.35 -6.56 -1.20
C TYR A 402 -6.58 -5.83 -0.08
N ASN A 403 -5.59 -6.49 0.51
CA ASN A 403 -4.75 -5.94 1.59
C ASN A 403 -3.45 -5.36 1.01
N GLY A 404 -3.42 -4.05 0.86
CA GLY A 404 -2.29 -3.32 0.24
C GLY A 404 -2.75 -2.29 -0.78
N LYS A 405 -1.88 -2.00 -1.76
CA LYS A 405 -2.14 -1.06 -2.85
C LYS A 405 -2.09 -1.78 -4.21
N PRO A 406 -3.25 -2.08 -4.83
CA PRO A 406 -3.36 -2.76 -6.13
C PRO A 406 -3.34 -1.78 -7.31
N ILE A 407 -3.43 -2.34 -8.54
CA ILE A 407 -3.80 -1.62 -9.75
C ILE A 407 -5.22 -2.01 -10.16
N VAL A 408 -5.99 -1.07 -10.67
CA VAL A 408 -7.26 -1.30 -11.38
C VAL A 408 -6.99 -1.28 -12.89
N ASN A 409 -7.37 -2.33 -13.57
CA ASN A 409 -7.35 -2.48 -15.02
C ASN A 409 -8.81 -2.72 -15.47
N SER A 410 -9.55 -1.76 -16.02
CA SER A 410 -9.13 -0.43 -16.45
C SER A 410 -10.31 0.57 -16.52
N THR A 411 -9.97 1.81 -16.76
CA THR A 411 -10.89 2.82 -17.29
C THR A 411 -10.50 3.17 -18.73
N ASN A 412 -11.29 4.03 -19.40
CA ASN A 412 -10.97 4.55 -20.73
C ASN A 412 -11.36 6.04 -20.86
N GLY A 413 -11.28 6.61 -22.06
CA GLY A 413 -11.61 8.02 -22.31
C GLY A 413 -13.10 8.38 -22.30
N GLU A 414 -14.00 7.41 -22.11
CA GLU A 414 -15.45 7.64 -22.02
C GLU A 414 -15.80 8.29 -20.68
N PRO A 415 -16.55 9.43 -20.66
CA PRO A 415 -16.89 10.14 -19.42
C PRO A 415 -17.58 9.26 -18.37
N GLU A 416 -18.47 8.36 -18.81
CA GLU A 416 -19.22 7.45 -17.92
C GLU A 416 -18.27 6.46 -17.22
N LYS A 417 -17.29 5.91 -17.95
CA LYS A 417 -16.29 4.98 -17.39
C LYS A 417 -15.37 5.69 -16.40
N LEU A 418 -14.92 6.90 -16.74
CA LEU A 418 -14.14 7.72 -15.82
C LEU A 418 -14.90 8.00 -14.52
N ALA A 419 -16.17 8.41 -14.63
CA ALA A 419 -17.03 8.70 -13.48
C ALA A 419 -17.31 7.48 -12.61
N ALA A 420 -17.34 6.27 -13.17
CA ALA A 420 -17.59 5.04 -12.43
C ALA A 420 -16.32 4.50 -11.73
N ILE A 421 -15.17 4.54 -12.38
CA ILE A 421 -13.95 3.84 -11.93
C ILE A 421 -13.04 4.73 -11.06
N LEU A 422 -12.86 6.01 -11.41
CA LEU A 422 -11.92 6.87 -10.67
C LEU A 422 -12.29 7.06 -9.20
N PRO A 423 -13.57 7.20 -8.80
CA PRO A 423 -13.95 7.24 -7.39
C PRO A 423 -13.59 5.96 -6.62
N LEU A 424 -13.70 4.77 -7.25
CA LEU A 424 -13.27 3.51 -6.64
C LEU A 424 -11.76 3.50 -6.40
N CYS A 425 -10.97 3.88 -7.42
CA CYS A 425 -9.51 3.95 -7.26
C CYS A 425 -9.13 4.91 -6.13
N LYS A 426 -9.79 6.08 -6.05
CA LYS A 426 -9.56 7.04 -4.99
C LYS A 426 -9.94 6.49 -3.61
N LYS A 427 -11.11 5.84 -3.51
CA LYS A 427 -11.61 5.26 -2.25
C LYS A 427 -10.65 4.22 -1.68
N TYR A 428 -10.12 3.35 -2.52
CA TYR A 428 -9.27 2.21 -2.11
C TYR A 428 -7.77 2.47 -2.27
N GLY A 429 -7.38 3.67 -2.72
CA GLY A 429 -5.98 4.05 -2.90
C GLY A 429 -5.26 3.30 -4.02
N ALA A 430 -6.01 2.72 -4.97
CA ALA A 430 -5.46 1.94 -6.06
C ALA A 430 -4.83 2.83 -7.15
N ALA A 431 -3.82 2.30 -7.83
CA ALA A 431 -3.36 2.83 -9.10
C ALA A 431 -4.35 2.47 -10.22
N ILE A 432 -4.32 3.20 -11.35
CA ILE A 432 -5.27 3.06 -12.44
C ILE A 432 -4.59 2.87 -13.79
N VAL A 433 -5.09 1.91 -14.59
CA VAL A 433 -4.80 1.79 -16.01
C VAL A 433 -5.88 2.53 -16.81
N GLY A 434 -5.48 3.46 -17.64
CA GLY A 434 -6.32 4.15 -18.60
C GLY A 434 -6.04 3.69 -20.02
N LEU A 435 -7.01 3.08 -20.67
CA LEU A 435 -6.93 2.67 -22.07
C LEU A 435 -7.10 3.90 -22.98
N ALA A 436 -6.18 4.12 -23.92
CA ALA A 436 -6.23 5.22 -24.87
C ALA A 436 -7.27 4.97 -25.98
N ILE A 437 -8.52 4.72 -25.57
CA ILE A 437 -9.70 4.48 -26.40
C ILE A 437 -10.87 5.31 -25.87
N ASP A 438 -11.77 5.72 -26.75
CA ASP A 438 -13.03 6.39 -26.42
C ASP A 438 -14.19 5.85 -27.28
N GLU A 439 -15.31 6.55 -27.30
CA GLU A 439 -16.54 6.17 -28.02
C GLU A 439 -16.33 5.95 -29.52
N LYS A 440 -15.24 6.52 -30.08
CA LYS A 440 -14.87 6.35 -31.49
C LYS A 440 -14.00 5.14 -31.75
N GLY A 441 -13.69 4.38 -30.69
CA GLY A 441 -12.80 3.23 -30.77
C GLY A 441 -11.32 3.61 -30.69
N ILE A 442 -10.46 2.66 -31.06
CA ILE A 442 -9.00 2.81 -31.04
C ILE A 442 -8.59 3.70 -32.21
N GLN A 443 -7.92 4.82 -31.90
CA GLN A 443 -7.49 5.77 -32.93
C GLN A 443 -6.23 5.25 -33.65
N PRO A 444 -6.15 5.36 -35.00
CA PRO A 444 -4.98 4.88 -35.74
C PRO A 444 -3.72 5.71 -35.48
N LYS A 445 -3.86 7.02 -35.26
CA LYS A 445 -2.72 7.94 -35.08
C LYS A 445 -2.27 8.01 -33.64
N ALA A 446 -0.96 8.06 -33.41
CA ALA A 446 -0.38 8.22 -32.08
C ALA A 446 -0.86 9.50 -31.38
N ALA A 447 -0.94 10.65 -32.08
CA ALA A 447 -1.36 11.92 -31.50
C ALA A 447 -2.79 11.87 -30.95
N ASP A 448 -3.71 11.18 -31.63
CA ASP A 448 -5.10 11.05 -31.19
C ASP A 448 -5.21 10.16 -29.93
N ARG A 449 -4.41 9.08 -29.84
CA ARG A 449 -4.29 8.25 -28.63
C ARG A 449 -3.74 9.06 -27.46
N VAL A 450 -2.74 9.93 -27.70
CA VAL A 450 -2.17 10.81 -26.68
C VAL A 450 -3.19 11.85 -26.20
N ALA A 451 -4.06 12.36 -27.08
CA ALA A 451 -5.13 13.26 -26.71
C ALA A 451 -6.16 12.58 -25.75
N ILE A 452 -6.51 11.32 -26.01
CA ILE A 452 -7.35 10.53 -25.09
C ILE A 452 -6.63 10.27 -23.78
N ALA A 453 -5.35 9.87 -23.82
CA ALA A 453 -4.52 9.64 -22.63
C ALA A 453 -4.41 10.90 -21.75
N ARG A 454 -4.31 12.08 -22.36
CA ARG A 454 -4.31 13.38 -21.66
C ARG A 454 -5.62 13.60 -20.91
N ARG A 455 -6.76 13.39 -21.57
CA ARG A 455 -8.10 13.50 -20.94
C ARG A 455 -8.25 12.57 -19.74
N ILE A 456 -7.83 11.30 -19.87
CA ILE A 456 -7.84 10.33 -18.77
C ILE A 456 -6.94 10.81 -17.62
N THR A 457 -5.73 11.27 -17.93
CA THR A 457 -4.77 11.77 -16.94
C THR A 457 -5.33 12.96 -16.17
N GLU A 458 -5.91 13.92 -16.86
CA GLU A 458 -6.51 15.13 -16.24
C GLU A 458 -7.69 14.75 -15.34
N ALA A 459 -8.55 13.85 -15.79
CA ALA A 459 -9.68 13.35 -14.99
C ALA A 459 -9.20 12.60 -13.73
N ALA A 460 -8.17 11.75 -13.84
CA ALA A 460 -7.61 11.02 -12.71
C ALA A 460 -6.96 11.97 -11.68
N LEU A 461 -6.21 12.97 -12.14
CA LEU A 461 -5.64 14.00 -11.27
C LEU A 461 -6.74 14.83 -10.57
N ALA A 462 -7.80 15.20 -11.28
CA ALA A 462 -8.95 15.91 -10.71
C ALA A 462 -9.70 15.07 -9.65
N ALA A 463 -9.75 13.74 -9.83
CA ALA A 463 -10.27 12.80 -8.84
C ALA A 463 -9.33 12.61 -7.62
N GLY A 464 -8.13 13.19 -7.65
CA GLY A 464 -7.13 13.11 -6.58
C GLY A 464 -6.28 11.83 -6.60
N ILE A 465 -6.17 11.17 -7.76
CA ILE A 465 -5.21 10.07 -7.97
C ILE A 465 -3.87 10.72 -8.35
N PRO A 466 -2.77 10.41 -7.64
CA PRO A 466 -1.49 11.05 -7.93
C PRO A 466 -0.91 10.56 -9.26
N ARG A 467 -0.12 11.42 -9.91
CA ARG A 467 0.41 11.16 -11.26
C ARG A 467 1.24 9.89 -11.36
N GLU A 468 1.98 9.57 -10.32
CA GLU A 468 2.77 8.33 -10.25
C GLU A 468 1.93 7.05 -10.31
N ASP A 469 0.65 7.11 -9.98
CA ASP A 469 -0.28 5.98 -9.94
C ASP A 469 -1.18 5.90 -11.20
N ILE A 470 -0.92 6.73 -12.22
CA ILE A 470 -1.64 6.72 -13.50
C ILE A 470 -0.79 6.00 -14.54
N TYR A 471 -1.32 4.91 -15.07
CA TYR A 471 -0.74 4.11 -16.14
C TYR A 471 -1.57 4.26 -17.40
N ILE A 472 -0.94 4.51 -18.53
CA ILE A 472 -1.64 4.60 -19.83
C ILE A 472 -1.28 3.39 -20.68
N ASP A 473 -2.31 2.68 -21.13
CA ASP A 473 -2.21 1.65 -22.17
C ASP A 473 -2.55 2.27 -23.52
N CYS A 474 -1.54 2.37 -24.39
CA CYS A 474 -1.70 2.90 -25.74
C CYS A 474 -2.30 1.88 -26.72
N LEU A 475 -2.68 0.70 -26.25
CA LEU A 475 -3.36 -0.39 -26.95
C LEU A 475 -2.51 -1.03 -28.06
N THR A 476 -2.10 -2.26 -27.80
CA THR A 476 -1.40 -3.10 -28.76
C THR A 476 -2.39 -3.70 -29.75
N LEU A 477 -2.35 -3.23 -31.01
CA LEU A 477 -3.12 -3.79 -32.11
C LEU A 477 -2.38 -4.98 -32.72
N THR A 478 -3.13 -5.96 -33.22
CA THR A 478 -2.55 -7.14 -33.87
C THR A 478 -1.90 -6.79 -35.20
N ALA A 479 -0.63 -7.14 -35.39
CA ALA A 479 0.08 -6.90 -36.63
C ALA A 479 -0.53 -7.65 -37.84
N SER A 480 -1.23 -8.76 -37.61
CA SER A 480 -1.92 -9.47 -38.69
C SER A 480 -3.11 -8.72 -39.31
N ALA A 481 -3.74 -7.82 -38.53
CA ALA A 481 -4.91 -7.07 -38.98
C ALA A 481 -4.63 -5.59 -39.26
N GLN A 482 -3.66 -4.99 -38.53
CA GLN A 482 -3.41 -3.55 -38.55
C GLN A 482 -1.90 -3.28 -38.51
N GLN A 483 -1.15 -3.83 -39.47
CA GLN A 483 0.31 -3.75 -39.51
C GLN A 483 0.82 -2.31 -39.60
N GLU A 484 0.09 -1.43 -40.28
CA GLU A 484 0.45 -0.01 -40.44
C GLU A 484 0.41 0.78 -39.13
N ASP A 485 -0.41 0.35 -38.16
CA ASP A 485 -0.64 1.04 -36.90
C ASP A 485 0.27 0.58 -35.75
N VAL A 486 1.11 -0.43 -35.97
CA VAL A 486 1.99 -0.99 -34.93
C VAL A 486 2.93 0.09 -34.35
N LEU A 487 3.55 0.88 -35.22
CA LEU A 487 4.46 1.94 -34.79
C LEU A 487 3.73 3.08 -34.08
N ALA A 488 2.46 3.33 -34.39
CA ALA A 488 1.66 4.33 -33.71
C ALA A 488 1.50 4.02 -32.21
N THR A 489 1.42 2.73 -31.83
CA THR A 489 1.41 2.32 -30.41
C THR A 489 2.72 2.72 -29.71
N VAL A 490 3.86 2.42 -30.31
CA VAL A 490 5.19 2.74 -29.75
C VAL A 490 5.39 4.26 -29.63
N GLN A 491 4.99 5.02 -30.67
CA GLN A 491 5.06 6.48 -30.68
C GLN A 491 4.14 7.12 -29.63
N ALA A 492 2.91 6.61 -29.48
CA ALA A 492 1.98 7.09 -28.47
C ALA A 492 2.49 6.83 -27.04
N LEU A 493 3.09 5.66 -26.81
CA LEU A 493 3.70 5.30 -25.54
C LEU A 493 4.83 6.26 -25.17
N GLU A 494 5.74 6.53 -26.12
CA GLU A 494 6.85 7.47 -25.94
C GLU A 494 6.35 8.89 -25.64
N ALA A 495 5.32 9.36 -26.36
CA ALA A 495 4.72 10.66 -26.15
C ALA A 495 4.00 10.75 -24.79
N CYS A 496 3.23 9.73 -24.36
CA CYS A 496 2.61 9.71 -23.04
C CYS A 496 3.67 9.81 -21.94
N LYS A 497 4.78 9.11 -22.10
CA LYS A 497 5.91 9.17 -21.14
C LYS A 497 6.53 10.55 -21.06
N LYS A 498 6.81 11.16 -22.19
CA LYS A 498 7.53 12.45 -22.29
C LYS A 498 6.65 13.65 -22.00
N GLU A 499 5.43 13.68 -22.54
CA GLU A 499 4.55 14.85 -22.48
C GLU A 499 3.64 14.86 -21.25
N LEU A 500 3.10 13.67 -20.87
CA LEU A 500 2.18 13.58 -19.74
C LEU A 500 2.88 13.24 -18.42
N GLY A 501 4.09 12.65 -18.49
CA GLY A 501 4.87 12.26 -17.33
C GLY A 501 4.22 11.16 -16.49
N VAL A 502 3.31 10.39 -17.08
CA VAL A 502 2.61 9.23 -16.50
C VAL A 502 3.43 7.95 -16.65
N ARG A 503 2.96 6.87 -16.04
CA ARG A 503 3.46 5.52 -16.28
C ARG A 503 2.76 4.92 -17.50
N THR A 504 3.36 3.87 -18.06
CA THR A 504 2.85 3.20 -19.25
C THR A 504 2.73 1.70 -19.04
N VAL A 505 1.74 1.09 -19.68
CA VAL A 505 1.48 -0.34 -19.63
C VAL A 505 1.08 -0.82 -21.02
N LEU A 506 1.39 -2.07 -21.38
CA LEU A 506 0.92 -2.71 -22.61
C LEU A 506 0.68 -4.21 -22.41
N GLY A 507 -0.41 -4.71 -22.99
CA GLY A 507 -0.62 -6.12 -23.29
C GLY A 507 0.27 -6.54 -24.47
N VAL A 508 1.51 -6.94 -24.20
CA VAL A 508 2.53 -7.16 -25.24
C VAL A 508 2.17 -8.30 -26.18
N SER A 509 1.60 -9.37 -25.65
CA SER A 509 1.29 -10.59 -26.43
C SER A 509 0.22 -10.40 -27.52
N ASN A 510 -0.52 -9.28 -27.47
CA ASN A 510 -1.57 -8.98 -28.44
C ASN A 510 -1.03 -8.73 -29.86
N ILE A 511 0.20 -8.22 -29.97
CA ILE A 511 0.84 -7.89 -31.25
C ILE A 511 0.85 -9.04 -32.25
N SER A 512 0.95 -10.26 -31.77
CA SER A 512 1.20 -11.45 -32.58
C SER A 512 -0.01 -12.37 -32.79
N PHE A 513 -1.22 -11.97 -32.39
CA PHE A 513 -2.41 -12.80 -32.60
C PHE A 513 -2.61 -13.11 -34.08
N GLY A 514 -2.89 -14.39 -34.38
CA GLY A 514 -3.10 -14.90 -35.73
C GLY A 514 -1.82 -15.13 -36.55
N LEU A 515 -0.63 -14.86 -35.99
CA LEU A 515 0.64 -15.08 -36.69
C LEU A 515 1.40 -16.30 -36.13
N PRO A 516 2.19 -17.01 -36.95
CA PRO A 516 3.03 -18.10 -36.50
C PRO A 516 4.26 -17.60 -35.73
N CYS A 517 4.92 -18.48 -34.98
CA CYS A 517 6.15 -18.17 -34.23
C CYS A 517 6.05 -16.88 -33.40
N ARG A 518 4.96 -16.74 -32.67
CA ARG A 518 4.56 -15.55 -31.93
C ARG A 518 5.67 -14.97 -31.04
N THR A 519 6.52 -15.80 -30.49
CA THR A 519 7.59 -15.40 -29.58
C THR A 519 8.55 -14.40 -30.22
N TYR A 520 8.90 -14.54 -31.49
CA TYR A 520 9.79 -13.59 -32.18
C TYR A 520 9.20 -12.19 -32.27
N LEU A 521 7.91 -12.11 -32.63
CA LEU A 521 7.19 -10.84 -32.71
C LEU A 521 7.01 -10.22 -31.32
N ASN A 522 6.59 -11.02 -30.34
CA ASN A 522 6.39 -10.55 -28.97
C ASN A 522 7.69 -10.00 -28.37
N THR A 523 8.82 -10.70 -28.52
CA THR A 523 10.12 -10.29 -27.99
C THR A 523 10.64 -9.02 -28.65
N THR A 524 10.50 -8.93 -29.98
CA THR A 524 10.91 -7.74 -30.74
C THR A 524 10.07 -6.52 -30.35
N PHE A 525 8.74 -6.68 -30.33
CA PHE A 525 7.82 -5.60 -29.95
C PHE A 525 8.04 -5.15 -28.50
N LEU A 526 8.23 -6.09 -27.58
CA LEU A 526 8.57 -5.80 -26.18
C LEU A 526 9.82 -4.94 -26.09
N THR A 527 10.87 -5.28 -26.84
CA THR A 527 12.13 -4.51 -26.86
C THR A 527 11.92 -3.08 -27.38
N MET A 528 11.14 -2.92 -28.46
CA MET A 528 10.78 -1.60 -29.00
C MET A 528 9.98 -0.78 -27.97
N ALA A 529 9.00 -1.39 -27.32
CA ALA A 529 8.16 -0.74 -26.31
C ALA A 529 8.98 -0.35 -25.06
N MET A 530 9.88 -1.22 -24.60
CA MET A 530 10.81 -0.90 -23.49
C MET A 530 11.69 0.31 -23.82
N TYR A 531 12.22 0.37 -25.03
CA TYR A 531 13.04 1.51 -25.48
C TYR A 531 12.23 2.81 -25.56
N ALA A 532 10.96 2.73 -25.96
CA ALA A 532 10.03 3.87 -25.97
C ALA A 532 9.55 4.29 -24.56
N GLY A 533 9.86 3.52 -23.51
CA GLY A 533 9.58 3.88 -22.13
C GLY A 533 8.47 3.09 -21.45
N LEU A 534 8.20 1.86 -21.88
CA LEU A 534 7.26 0.95 -21.20
C LEU A 534 7.68 0.71 -19.75
N ASP A 535 6.74 0.86 -18.81
CA ASP A 535 6.93 0.57 -17.38
C ASP A 535 6.39 -0.81 -17.00
N LEU A 536 5.16 -1.17 -17.41
CA LEU A 536 4.53 -2.45 -17.12
C LEU A 536 4.32 -3.27 -18.41
N ALA A 537 4.90 -4.46 -18.45
CA ALA A 537 4.68 -5.41 -19.54
C ALA A 537 3.73 -6.53 -19.08
N ILE A 538 2.48 -6.49 -19.54
CA ILE A 538 1.53 -7.62 -19.35
C ILE A 538 1.91 -8.69 -20.37
N MET A 539 2.46 -9.80 -19.88
CA MET A 539 3.04 -10.85 -20.71
C MET A 539 3.07 -12.20 -20.00
N ASN A 540 3.37 -13.26 -20.75
CA ASN A 540 3.62 -14.56 -20.15
C ASN A 540 5.06 -14.63 -19.59
N PRO A 541 5.26 -14.65 -18.27
CA PRO A 541 6.60 -14.71 -17.69
C PRO A 541 7.32 -16.05 -17.92
N SER A 542 6.59 -17.11 -18.35
CA SER A 542 7.20 -18.39 -18.72
C SER A 542 7.82 -18.38 -20.13
N SER A 543 7.69 -17.27 -20.90
CA SER A 543 8.43 -17.12 -22.17
C SER A 543 9.87 -16.74 -21.88
N GLU A 544 10.78 -17.69 -22.10
CA GLU A 544 12.21 -17.47 -21.81
C GLU A 544 12.79 -16.33 -22.65
N GLU A 545 12.41 -16.22 -23.93
CA GLU A 545 12.92 -15.21 -24.85
C GLU A 545 12.47 -13.81 -24.42
N MET A 546 11.21 -13.66 -24.01
CA MET A 546 10.69 -12.39 -23.55
C MET A 546 11.36 -11.98 -22.22
N MET A 547 11.49 -12.92 -21.27
CA MET A 547 12.19 -12.65 -20.01
C MET A 547 13.67 -12.34 -20.25
N ALA A 548 14.34 -13.06 -21.16
CA ALA A 548 15.74 -12.78 -21.54
C ALA A 548 15.89 -11.35 -22.11
N ALA A 549 14.92 -10.90 -22.93
CA ALA A 549 14.94 -9.52 -23.45
C ALA A 549 14.81 -8.48 -22.32
N VAL A 550 13.97 -8.72 -21.30
CA VAL A 550 13.84 -7.85 -20.13
C VAL A 550 15.15 -7.75 -19.35
N TYR A 551 15.79 -8.89 -19.05
CA TYR A 551 17.08 -8.90 -18.34
C TYR A 551 18.19 -8.22 -19.16
N ALA A 552 18.29 -8.53 -20.47
CA ALA A 552 19.27 -7.91 -21.35
C ALA A 552 19.07 -6.40 -21.47
N TYR A 553 17.81 -5.93 -21.61
CA TYR A 553 17.49 -4.51 -21.67
C TYR A 553 17.92 -3.78 -20.39
N ASN A 554 17.69 -4.36 -19.20
CA ASN A 554 18.09 -3.77 -17.94
C ASN A 554 19.62 -3.63 -17.81
N VAL A 555 20.41 -4.59 -18.34
CA VAL A 555 21.85 -4.48 -18.43
C VAL A 555 22.26 -3.34 -19.37
N LEU A 556 21.75 -3.36 -20.61
CA LEU A 556 22.11 -2.38 -21.66
C LEU A 556 21.73 -0.94 -21.30
N THR A 557 20.70 -0.76 -20.46
CA THR A 557 20.26 0.56 -19.98
C THR A 557 20.82 0.94 -18.60
N ASN A 558 21.83 0.17 -18.10
CA ASN A 558 22.48 0.38 -16.80
C ASN A 558 21.52 0.38 -15.59
N ARG A 559 20.41 -0.34 -15.69
CA ARG A 559 19.44 -0.56 -14.60
C ARG A 559 19.84 -1.75 -13.73
N ASP A 560 20.38 -2.81 -14.34
CA ASP A 560 21.03 -3.92 -13.65
C ASP A 560 22.54 -3.63 -13.54
N ARG A 561 22.91 -2.89 -12.48
CA ARG A 561 24.29 -2.50 -12.23
C ARG A 561 25.17 -3.74 -12.02
N GLN A 562 26.34 -3.76 -12.66
CA GLN A 562 27.29 -4.89 -12.65
C GLN A 562 26.68 -6.19 -13.20
N SER A 563 25.53 -6.10 -13.90
CA SER A 563 24.81 -7.24 -14.48
C SER A 563 24.47 -8.34 -13.47
N THR A 564 24.27 -7.97 -12.19
CA THR A 564 24.12 -8.93 -11.09
C THR A 564 22.91 -9.85 -11.28
N LYS A 565 21.75 -9.28 -11.66
CA LYS A 565 20.52 -10.05 -11.88
C LYS A 565 20.61 -10.89 -13.15
N TYR A 566 21.24 -10.35 -14.21
CA TYR A 566 21.46 -11.06 -15.46
C TYR A 566 22.37 -12.28 -15.26
N ILE A 567 23.51 -12.09 -14.58
CA ILE A 567 24.43 -13.17 -14.25
C ILE A 567 23.74 -14.24 -13.39
N ALA A 568 23.04 -13.84 -12.32
CA ALA A 568 22.30 -14.78 -11.46
C ALA A 568 21.27 -15.61 -12.24
N ARG A 569 20.63 -15.04 -13.26
CA ARG A 569 19.63 -15.73 -14.08
C ARG A 569 20.23 -16.68 -15.12
N PHE A 570 21.41 -16.36 -15.69
CA PHE A 570 21.91 -17.02 -16.89
C PHE A 570 23.30 -17.67 -16.73
N ALA A 571 23.98 -17.56 -15.57
CA ALA A 571 25.34 -18.09 -15.37
C ALA A 571 25.47 -19.60 -15.69
N ASP A 572 24.46 -20.37 -15.31
CA ASP A 572 24.47 -21.83 -15.48
C ASP A 572 23.80 -22.29 -16.80
N ARG A 573 23.37 -21.35 -17.64
CA ARG A 573 22.71 -21.68 -18.92
C ARG A 573 23.72 -21.80 -20.05
N VAL A 574 23.77 -22.98 -20.66
CA VAL A 574 24.51 -23.21 -21.90
C VAL A 574 23.62 -22.79 -23.07
N PRO A 575 24.03 -21.84 -23.95
CA PRO A 575 23.24 -21.49 -25.13
C PRO A 575 22.95 -22.73 -25.97
N ALA A 576 21.75 -22.80 -26.54
CA ALA A 576 21.31 -23.96 -27.34
C ALA A 576 22.30 -24.31 -28.48
N SER A 577 22.93 -23.28 -29.09
CA SER A 577 23.99 -23.47 -30.09
C SER A 577 25.24 -24.17 -29.52
N THR A 578 25.59 -23.88 -28.26
CA THR A 578 26.74 -24.50 -27.59
C THR A 578 26.40 -25.90 -27.09
N ALA A 579 25.14 -26.10 -26.60
CA ALA A 579 24.62 -27.41 -26.21
C ALA A 579 24.56 -28.37 -27.40
N LEU A 580 24.09 -27.92 -28.56
CA LEU A 580 24.11 -28.68 -29.81
C LEU A 580 25.54 -29.02 -30.26
N ALA A 581 26.48 -28.06 -30.17
CA ALA A 581 27.88 -28.29 -30.49
C ALA A 581 28.57 -29.26 -29.52
N GLN A 582 28.22 -29.22 -28.23
CA GLN A 582 28.68 -30.18 -27.22
C GLN A 582 28.09 -31.55 -27.43
N ALA A 583 26.77 -31.66 -27.73
CA ALA A 583 26.10 -32.92 -28.04
C ALA A 583 26.65 -33.56 -29.35
N ALA A 584 26.94 -32.73 -30.35
CA ALA A 584 27.59 -33.21 -31.60
C ALA A 584 29.01 -33.70 -31.38
N LYS A 585 29.77 -33.11 -30.45
CA LYS A 585 31.09 -33.59 -30.03
C LYS A 585 31.06 -34.83 -29.15
N ALA A 586 29.97 -35.07 -28.44
CA ALA A 586 29.76 -36.19 -27.54
C ALA A 586 29.14 -37.41 -28.26
N ALA A 587 28.60 -37.25 -29.47
CA ALA A 587 28.10 -38.36 -30.26
C ALA A 587 29.27 -39.28 -30.67
N PRO A 588 29.19 -40.58 -30.37
CA PRO A 588 30.25 -41.52 -30.79
C PRO A 588 30.36 -41.50 -32.32
N ALA A 589 31.59 -41.44 -32.85
CA ALA A 589 31.85 -41.55 -34.28
C ALA A 589 31.21 -42.86 -34.79
N ALA A 590 30.27 -42.76 -35.69
CA ALA A 590 29.71 -43.94 -36.36
C ALA A 590 30.84 -44.73 -36.99
N SER A 591 31.08 -45.93 -36.52
CA SER A 591 32.04 -46.82 -37.12
C SER A 591 31.64 -47.08 -38.59
N ALA A 592 32.52 -46.71 -39.52
CA ALA A 592 32.42 -47.14 -40.89
C ALA A 592 32.53 -48.66 -40.93
N ALA A 593 31.39 -49.31 -41.11
CA ALA A 593 31.37 -50.73 -41.45
C ALA A 593 31.80 -50.82 -42.92
N GLU A 594 33.01 -51.30 -43.14
CA GLU A 594 33.45 -51.76 -44.43
C GLU A 594 32.51 -52.86 -44.91
N THR A 595 31.86 -52.58 -46.03
CA THR A 595 31.11 -53.60 -46.79
C THR A 595 32.14 -54.23 -47.73
N GLU A 596 32.73 -55.38 -47.34
CA GLU A 596 33.41 -56.24 -48.34
C GLU A 596 32.37 -56.96 -49.15
N LEU A 597 32.46 -56.73 -50.48
CA LEU A 597 31.79 -57.49 -51.52
C LEU A 597 32.60 -58.75 -51.81
N THR A 598 32.00 -59.91 -51.63
CA THR A 598 32.19 -61.11 -52.45
C THR A 598 30.89 -61.73 -52.82
#